data_613bb139ea60c9f24e40eb87d7f68cdd
#
_entry.id   613bb139ea60c9f24e40eb87d7f68cdd
#
_cell.length_a   1.000
_cell.length_b   1.000
_cell.length_c   1.000
_cell.angle_alpha   90.00
_cell.angle_beta   90.00
_cell.angle_gamma   90.00
#
_symmetry.space_group_name_H-M   'P 1'
#
loop_
_entity.id
_entity.type
_entity.pdbx_description
1 polymer ?
#
loop_
_entity_poly.entity_id
_entity_poly.type
_entity_poly.pdbx_seq_one_letter_code
_entity_poly.pdbx_strand_id
1 'polypeptide(L)'
;HLFTARSQPMYRDFLTSVYWQACSDGRLSIGNDDASRFLLRALDDGQMVKRWNESTIRRVSSYLTGCCADYGLLEPGARRIRRILPYGIMPPVIVYLAYDLHFQGIGDNSMLSHEDWGLYGLDRDGTLDELKRISRDGHFIIQSAGDAVRIAWKYANIEETCRAIAGR
;
A
#
# COMPACT_ATOMS: atom_id res chain seq x y z
N HIS A 1 -0.48 2.90 -7.19
CA HIS A 1 -0.62 3.83 -6.06
C HIS A 1 0.64 3.93 -5.17
N LEU A 2 1.62 3.00 -5.29
CA LEU A 2 2.87 3.00 -4.52
C LEU A 2 3.56 4.39 -4.52
N PHE A 3 3.88 4.90 -5.70
CA PHE A 3 4.59 6.18 -5.83
C PHE A 3 3.78 7.38 -5.29
N THR A 4 2.47 7.35 -5.46
CA THR A 4 1.59 8.37 -4.88
C THR A 4 1.63 8.33 -3.35
N ALA A 5 1.54 7.15 -2.76
CA ALA A 5 1.60 6.99 -1.31
C ALA A 5 2.97 7.38 -0.72
N ARG A 6 4.06 7.05 -1.41
CA ARG A 6 5.42 7.48 -1.01
C ARG A 6 5.60 8.99 -1.08
N SER A 7 5.00 9.67 -2.07
CA SER A 7 5.11 11.12 -2.25
C SER A 7 4.07 11.92 -1.46
N GLN A 8 3.01 11.29 -0.99
CA GLN A 8 1.88 11.92 -0.31
C GLN A 8 1.59 11.22 1.03
N PRO A 9 2.28 11.63 2.12
CA PRO A 9 2.15 10.99 3.43
C PRO A 9 0.70 10.89 3.91
N MET A 10 -0.10 11.92 3.71
CA MET A 10 -1.51 11.93 4.09
C MET A 10 -2.33 10.82 3.39
N TYR A 11 -2.04 10.53 2.12
CA TYR A 11 -2.69 9.44 1.40
C TYR A 11 -2.22 8.09 1.93
N ARG A 12 -0.92 7.93 2.20
CA ARG A 12 -0.36 6.74 2.84
C ARG A 12 -1.03 6.46 4.17
N ASP A 13 -1.08 7.46 5.04
CA ASP A 13 -1.64 7.33 6.38
C ASP A 13 -3.16 7.04 6.34
N PHE A 14 -3.88 7.62 5.39
CA PHE A 14 -5.28 7.30 5.15
C PHE A 14 -5.48 5.84 4.69
N LEU A 15 -4.64 5.34 3.80
CA LEU A 15 -4.68 3.94 3.35
C LEU A 15 -4.47 2.98 4.53
N THR A 16 -3.41 3.19 5.30
CA THR A 16 -3.01 2.26 6.36
C THR A 16 -3.92 2.32 7.57
N SER A 17 -4.37 3.51 7.99
CA SER A 17 -5.14 3.68 9.23
C SER A 17 -6.66 3.72 9.04
N VAL A 18 -7.16 3.96 7.83
CA VAL A 18 -8.60 4.04 7.57
C VAL A 18 -9.06 2.96 6.60
N TYR A 19 -8.44 2.88 5.42
CA TYR A 19 -8.90 1.96 4.39
C TYR A 19 -8.69 0.49 4.80
N TRP A 20 -7.46 0.10 5.12
CA TRP A 20 -7.16 -1.28 5.49
C TRP A 20 -7.77 -1.69 6.83
N GLN A 21 -7.89 -0.75 7.78
CA GLN A 21 -8.62 -0.99 9.01
C GLN A 21 -10.10 -1.28 8.74
N ALA A 22 -10.74 -0.50 7.85
CA ALA A 22 -12.12 -0.76 7.46
C ALA A 22 -12.31 -2.13 6.79
N CYS A 23 -11.33 -2.56 5.96
CA CYS A 23 -11.33 -3.90 5.38
C CYS A 23 -11.23 -4.99 6.45
N SER A 24 -10.31 -4.85 7.41
CA SER A 24 -10.12 -5.79 8.53
C SER A 24 -11.34 -5.86 9.44
N ASP A 25 -12.05 -4.75 9.63
CA ASP A 25 -13.30 -4.68 10.40
C ASP A 25 -14.50 -5.25 9.62
N GLY A 26 -14.32 -5.73 8.39
CA GLY A 26 -15.38 -6.26 7.55
C GLY A 26 -16.37 -5.21 7.03
N ARG A 27 -15.99 -3.93 7.03
CA ARG A 27 -16.84 -2.86 6.48
C ARG A 27 -16.98 -3.01 4.96
N LEU A 28 -18.17 -2.70 4.46
CA LEU A 28 -18.47 -2.79 3.02
C LEU A 28 -18.28 -1.47 2.29
N SER A 29 -18.10 -0.35 3.00
CA SER A 29 -18.00 0.97 2.41
C SER A 29 -17.20 1.95 3.25
N ILE A 30 -16.64 2.96 2.58
CA ILE A 30 -15.95 4.11 3.16
C ILE A 30 -16.55 5.37 2.55
N GLY A 31 -16.74 6.40 3.38
CA GLY A 31 -17.29 7.68 2.96
C GLY A 31 -16.35 8.86 3.20
N ASN A 32 -16.72 10.01 2.64
CA ASN A 32 -16.01 11.26 2.89
C ASN A 32 -16.02 11.64 4.38
N ASP A 33 -17.00 11.16 5.15
CA ASP A 33 -17.07 11.40 6.59
C ASP A 33 -16.00 10.61 7.36
N ASP A 34 -15.60 9.41 6.87
CA ASP A 34 -14.46 8.66 7.43
C ASP A 34 -13.16 9.43 7.20
N ALA A 35 -12.97 9.93 5.98
CA ALA A 35 -11.81 10.75 5.64
C ALA A 35 -11.79 12.09 6.42
N SER A 36 -12.95 12.71 6.63
CA SER A 36 -13.04 13.94 7.43
C SER A 36 -12.64 13.69 8.88
N ARG A 37 -13.10 12.59 9.48
CA ARG A 37 -12.70 12.21 10.86
C ARG A 37 -11.21 11.93 10.97
N PHE A 38 -10.63 11.28 9.98
CA PHE A 38 -9.18 11.06 9.91
C PHE A 38 -8.42 12.39 9.90
N LEU A 39 -8.81 13.33 9.03
CA LEU A 39 -8.16 14.65 8.94
C LEU A 39 -8.32 15.48 10.21
N LEU A 40 -9.49 15.44 10.85
CA LEU A 40 -9.74 16.15 12.10
C LEU A 40 -8.87 15.60 13.24
N ARG A 41 -8.72 14.28 13.33
CA ARG A 41 -7.81 13.66 14.32
C ARG A 41 -6.36 14.09 14.08
N ALA A 42 -5.89 14.06 12.84
CA ALA A 42 -4.53 14.50 12.49
C ALA A 42 -4.28 15.98 12.82
N LEU A 43 -5.31 16.82 12.75
CA LEU A 43 -5.26 18.22 13.19
C LEU A 43 -5.18 18.34 14.72
N ASP A 44 -5.99 17.57 15.44
CA ASP A 44 -6.03 17.59 16.91
C ASP A 44 -4.74 17.02 17.53
N ASP A 45 -4.14 16.02 16.87
CA ASP A 45 -2.86 15.39 17.25
C ASP A 45 -1.62 16.26 16.88
N GLY A 46 -1.83 17.43 16.30
CA GLY A 46 -0.75 18.36 15.93
C GLY A 46 0.14 17.90 14.77
N GLN A 47 -0.29 16.88 14.02
CA GLN A 47 0.44 16.38 12.84
C GLN A 47 0.39 17.34 11.65
N MET A 48 -0.45 18.37 11.73
CA MET A 48 -0.61 19.38 10.69
C MET A 48 -0.24 20.77 11.19
N VAL A 49 0.65 21.45 10.47
CA VAL A 49 1.17 22.78 10.82
C VAL A 49 0.10 23.88 10.75
N LYS A 50 -0.96 23.68 9.98
CA LYS A 50 -1.99 24.68 9.73
C LYS A 50 -3.38 24.12 9.96
N ARG A 51 -4.19 24.79 10.77
CA ARG A 51 -5.59 24.43 10.96
C ARG A 51 -6.38 24.73 9.67
N TRP A 52 -6.97 23.69 9.09
CA TRP A 52 -7.79 23.85 7.90
C TRP A 52 -9.22 24.26 8.25
N ASN A 53 -9.82 25.04 7.37
CA ASN A 53 -11.25 25.35 7.48
C ASN A 53 -12.09 24.13 6.99
N GLU A 54 -13.39 24.17 7.32
CA GLU A 54 -14.31 23.07 7.01
C GLU A 54 -14.38 22.75 5.50
N SER A 55 -14.35 23.79 4.65
CA SER A 55 -14.40 23.61 3.19
C SER A 55 -13.15 22.89 2.65
N THR A 56 -11.98 23.16 3.23
CA THR A 56 -10.73 22.48 2.87
C THR A 56 -10.78 21.03 3.32
N ILE A 57 -11.22 20.75 4.55
CA ILE A 57 -11.38 19.38 5.07
C ILE A 57 -12.31 18.59 4.16
N ARG A 58 -13.48 19.14 3.82
CA ARG A 58 -14.45 18.48 2.93
C ARG A 58 -13.86 18.17 1.56
N ARG A 59 -13.12 19.09 0.97
CA ARG A 59 -12.47 18.91 -0.34
C ARG A 59 -11.39 17.84 -0.28
N VAL A 60 -10.50 17.87 0.71
CA VAL A 60 -9.43 16.89 0.85
C VAL A 60 -9.99 15.50 1.18
N SER A 61 -11.03 15.40 1.99
CA SER A 61 -11.75 14.14 2.24
C SER A 61 -12.26 13.49 0.95
N SER A 62 -12.84 14.31 0.07
CA SER A 62 -13.29 13.83 -1.25
C SER A 62 -12.13 13.41 -2.16
N TYR A 63 -10.96 14.06 -2.06
CA TYR A 63 -9.77 13.67 -2.82
C TYR A 63 -9.19 12.36 -2.31
N LEU A 64 -9.12 12.13 -1.00
CA LEU A 64 -8.62 10.88 -0.42
C LEU A 64 -9.46 9.68 -0.87
N THR A 65 -10.78 9.76 -0.73
CA THR A 65 -11.68 8.69 -1.20
C THR A 65 -11.71 8.56 -2.72
N GLY A 66 -11.56 9.66 -3.46
CA GLY A 66 -11.44 9.70 -4.90
C GLY A 66 -10.17 8.99 -5.38
N CYS A 67 -9.03 9.29 -4.76
CA CYS A 67 -7.74 8.66 -5.04
C CYS A 67 -7.80 7.13 -4.83
N CYS A 68 -8.46 6.67 -3.75
CA CYS A 68 -8.70 5.24 -3.55
C CYS A 68 -9.56 4.64 -4.68
N ALA A 69 -10.54 5.38 -5.19
CA ALA A 69 -11.37 4.90 -6.31
C ALA A 69 -10.59 4.86 -7.63
N ASP A 70 -9.72 5.85 -7.88
CA ASP A 70 -8.88 5.90 -9.08
C ASP A 70 -7.89 4.72 -9.12
N TYR A 71 -7.47 4.20 -7.96
CA TYR A 71 -6.63 3.01 -7.86
C TYR A 71 -7.40 1.69 -7.70
N GLY A 72 -8.71 1.70 -7.87
CA GLY A 72 -9.55 0.50 -7.85
C GLY A 72 -9.77 -0.09 -6.45
N LEU A 73 -9.51 0.66 -5.38
CA LEU A 73 -9.76 0.26 -4.00
C LEU A 73 -11.20 0.50 -3.59
N LEU A 74 -11.81 1.56 -4.13
CA LEU A 74 -13.19 1.94 -3.90
C LEU A 74 -13.96 2.04 -5.22
N GLU A 75 -15.27 1.90 -5.14
CA GLU A 75 -16.16 2.05 -6.30
C GLU A 75 -16.01 3.46 -6.91
N PRO A 76 -15.85 3.56 -8.26
CA PRO A 76 -15.68 4.84 -8.95
C PRO A 76 -16.95 5.67 -8.97
N GLY A 77 -16.81 6.95 -9.36
CA GLY A 77 -17.89 7.90 -9.53
C GLY A 77 -17.92 8.98 -8.44
N ALA A 78 -18.75 10.01 -8.66
CA ALA A 78 -18.90 11.14 -7.74
C ALA A 78 -19.87 10.78 -6.60
N ARG A 79 -19.40 9.99 -5.63
CA ARG A 79 -20.22 9.51 -4.51
C ARG A 79 -19.63 9.93 -3.17
N ARG A 80 -20.49 10.23 -2.22
CA ARG A 80 -20.09 10.56 -0.85
C ARG A 80 -19.71 9.33 -0.04
N ILE A 81 -20.33 8.17 -0.34
CA ILE A 81 -20.04 6.85 0.23
C ILE A 81 -19.73 5.92 -0.94
N ARG A 82 -18.65 5.18 -0.86
CA ARG A 82 -18.15 4.27 -1.88
C ARG A 82 -18.02 2.88 -1.32
N ARG A 83 -18.43 1.88 -2.10
CA ARG A 83 -18.23 0.48 -1.74
C ARG A 83 -16.75 0.14 -1.82
N ILE A 84 -16.26 -0.64 -0.86
CA ILE A 84 -14.93 -1.25 -0.90
C ILE A 84 -14.95 -2.33 -1.97
N LEU A 85 -13.98 -2.29 -2.87
CA LEU A 85 -13.82 -3.31 -3.91
C LEU A 85 -12.86 -4.40 -3.44
N PRO A 86 -13.07 -5.66 -3.84
CA PRO A 86 -12.07 -6.70 -3.62
C PRO A 86 -10.74 -6.28 -4.23
N TYR A 87 -9.69 -6.29 -3.44
CA TYR A 87 -8.36 -5.92 -3.89
C TYR A 87 -7.36 -7.04 -3.62
N GLY A 88 -6.52 -7.32 -4.60
CA GLY A 88 -5.37 -8.19 -4.47
C GLY A 88 -4.16 -7.53 -5.13
N ILE A 89 -3.03 -7.58 -4.45
CA ILE A 89 -1.79 -7.06 -5.01
C ILE A 89 -1.38 -7.87 -6.25
N MET A 90 -1.11 -7.19 -7.35
CA MET A 90 -0.74 -7.83 -8.61
C MET A 90 0.69 -8.40 -8.55
N PRO A 91 0.95 -9.60 -9.12
CA PRO A 91 2.28 -10.20 -9.14
C PRO A 91 3.41 -9.26 -9.58
N PRO A 92 3.29 -8.48 -10.68
CA PRO A 92 4.33 -7.54 -11.07
C PRO A 92 4.65 -6.48 -10.01
N VAL A 93 3.65 -6.06 -9.22
CA VAL A 93 3.85 -5.06 -8.16
C VAL A 93 4.63 -5.66 -7.01
N ILE A 94 4.36 -6.92 -6.63
CA ILE A 94 5.10 -7.63 -5.59
C ILE A 94 6.56 -7.77 -5.98
N VAL A 95 6.83 -8.23 -7.22
CA VAL A 95 8.20 -8.38 -7.73
C VAL A 95 8.91 -7.04 -7.75
N TYR A 96 8.27 -6.01 -8.30
CA TYR A 96 8.84 -4.67 -8.36
C TYR A 96 9.20 -4.15 -6.96
N LEU A 97 8.26 -4.20 -6.01
CA LEU A 97 8.48 -3.68 -4.67
C LEU A 97 9.58 -4.44 -3.92
N ALA A 98 9.60 -5.77 -4.03
CA ALA A 98 10.66 -6.58 -3.40
C ALA A 98 12.05 -6.20 -3.94
N TYR A 99 12.20 -6.08 -5.26
CA TYR A 99 13.47 -5.67 -5.87
C TYR A 99 13.84 -4.22 -5.59
N ASP A 100 12.87 -3.31 -5.56
CA ASP A 100 13.10 -1.92 -5.22
C ASP A 100 13.65 -1.77 -3.80
N LEU A 101 13.08 -2.47 -2.83
CA LEU A 101 13.58 -2.51 -1.46
C LEU A 101 14.96 -3.18 -1.35
N HIS A 102 15.20 -4.26 -2.09
CA HIS A 102 16.49 -4.92 -2.16
C HIS A 102 17.59 -3.97 -2.66
N PHE A 103 17.35 -3.26 -3.75
CA PHE A 103 18.32 -2.32 -4.32
C PHE A 103 18.51 -1.05 -3.47
N GLN A 104 17.59 -0.76 -2.57
CA GLN A 104 17.78 0.25 -1.52
C GLN A 104 18.66 -0.27 -0.36
N GLY A 105 19.10 -1.52 -0.39
CA GLY A 105 19.94 -2.14 0.65
C GLY A 105 19.17 -2.64 1.86
N ILE A 106 17.85 -2.78 1.76
CA ILE A 106 17.03 -3.35 2.83
C ILE A 106 17.29 -4.86 2.92
N GLY A 107 17.71 -5.34 4.09
CA GLY A 107 17.96 -6.76 4.31
C GLY A 107 16.68 -7.61 4.24
N ASP A 108 16.81 -8.88 3.82
CA ASP A 108 15.68 -9.77 3.51
C ASP A 108 14.64 -9.87 4.64
N ASN A 109 15.06 -9.99 5.89
CA ASN A 109 14.13 -10.03 7.03
C ASN A 109 13.45 -8.68 7.29
N SER A 110 14.19 -7.57 7.20
CA SER A 110 13.67 -6.22 7.41
C SER A 110 12.69 -5.82 6.30
N MET A 111 12.94 -6.31 5.10
CA MET A 111 12.06 -6.13 3.94
C MET A 111 10.64 -6.62 4.22
N LEU A 112 10.47 -7.76 4.88
CA LEU A 112 9.14 -8.32 5.16
C LEU A 112 8.25 -7.42 6.01
N SER A 113 8.86 -6.56 6.82
CA SER A 113 8.15 -5.62 7.70
C SER A 113 8.24 -4.17 7.22
N HIS A 114 8.65 -3.95 5.95
CA HIS A 114 8.75 -2.61 5.41
C HIS A 114 7.37 -1.96 5.27
N GLU A 115 7.28 -0.67 5.59
CA GLU A 115 6.01 0.07 5.63
C GLU A 115 5.24 0.08 4.29
N ASP A 116 5.94 -0.04 3.17
CA ASP A 116 5.31 -0.06 1.85
C ASP A 116 4.39 -1.26 1.61
N TRP A 117 4.60 -2.38 2.29
CA TRP A 117 3.67 -3.51 2.22
C TRP A 117 2.33 -3.20 2.88
N GLY A 118 2.33 -2.35 3.91
CA GLY A 118 1.12 -1.84 4.53
C GLY A 118 0.22 -1.06 3.57
N LEU A 119 0.77 -0.49 2.49
CA LEU A 119 -0.02 0.15 1.41
C LEU A 119 -0.93 -0.84 0.68
N TYR A 120 -0.63 -2.12 0.78
CA TYR A 120 -1.37 -3.23 0.18
C TYR A 120 -2.10 -4.08 1.22
N GLY A 121 -2.12 -3.64 2.48
CA GLY A 121 -2.76 -4.35 3.58
C GLY A 121 -2.00 -5.60 4.02
N LEU A 122 -0.71 -5.69 3.69
CA LEU A 122 0.14 -6.81 4.06
C LEU A 122 0.95 -6.47 5.31
N ASP A 123 0.86 -7.35 6.30
CA ASP A 123 1.79 -7.43 7.41
C ASP A 123 3.00 -8.32 7.05
N ARG A 124 3.87 -8.60 8.01
CA ARG A 124 5.06 -9.41 7.80
C ARG A 124 4.74 -10.81 7.26
N ASP A 125 3.75 -11.46 7.83
CA ASP A 125 3.42 -12.84 7.48
C ASP A 125 2.70 -12.89 6.11
N GLY A 126 1.78 -11.98 5.86
CA GLY A 126 1.14 -11.80 4.56
C GLY A 126 2.14 -11.48 3.45
N THR A 127 3.15 -10.63 3.75
CA THR A 127 4.24 -10.33 2.82
C THR A 127 5.05 -11.59 2.49
N LEU A 128 5.42 -12.37 3.51
CA LEU A 128 6.16 -13.61 3.32
C LEU A 128 5.38 -14.62 2.46
N ASP A 129 4.09 -14.76 2.71
CA ASP A 129 3.23 -15.67 1.95
C ASP A 129 3.10 -15.23 0.49
N GLU A 130 2.93 -13.93 0.23
CA GLU A 130 2.91 -13.40 -1.12
C GLU A 130 4.24 -13.59 -1.85
N LEU A 131 5.37 -13.32 -1.20
CA LEU A 131 6.69 -13.57 -1.77
C LEU A 131 6.92 -15.05 -2.08
N LYS A 132 6.51 -15.98 -1.18
CA LYS A 132 6.58 -17.43 -1.44
C LYS A 132 5.71 -17.82 -2.63
N ARG A 133 4.53 -17.24 -2.76
CA ARG A 133 3.64 -17.49 -3.90
C ARG A 133 4.31 -17.08 -5.22
N ILE A 134 4.88 -15.88 -5.27
CA ILE A 134 5.52 -15.30 -6.46
C ILE A 134 6.87 -15.95 -6.78
N SER A 135 7.58 -16.49 -5.79
CA SER A 135 8.85 -17.19 -6.05
C SER A 135 8.70 -18.38 -7.02
N ARG A 136 7.49 -18.94 -7.13
CA ARG A 136 7.17 -20.02 -8.09
C ARG A 136 7.28 -19.56 -9.54
N ASP A 137 7.15 -18.27 -9.81
CA ASP A 137 7.28 -17.68 -11.14
C ASP A 137 8.76 -17.47 -11.54
N GLY A 138 9.69 -17.79 -10.62
CA GLY A 138 11.14 -17.83 -10.91
C GLY A 138 11.80 -16.45 -10.98
N HIS A 139 11.21 -15.43 -10.35
CA HIS A 139 11.82 -14.10 -10.24
C HIS A 139 12.92 -14.04 -9.17
N PHE A 140 12.80 -14.82 -8.11
CA PHE A 140 13.75 -15.01 -7.01
C PHE A 140 13.49 -16.36 -6.34
N ILE A 141 14.42 -16.83 -5.49
CA ILE A 141 14.23 -18.02 -4.66
C ILE A 141 14.17 -17.56 -3.22
N ILE A 142 13.14 -18.01 -2.48
CA ILE A 142 12.98 -17.69 -1.08
C ILE A 142 13.22 -18.95 -0.21
N GLN A 143 14.00 -18.79 0.82
CA GLN A 143 14.27 -19.81 1.84
C GLN A 143 13.89 -19.27 3.20
N SER A 144 13.13 -20.03 3.96
CA SER A 144 12.75 -19.65 5.33
C SER A 144 13.00 -20.78 6.31
N ALA A 145 13.60 -20.46 7.45
CA ALA A 145 13.87 -21.37 8.54
C ALA A 145 13.56 -20.65 9.86
N GLY A 146 12.40 -20.98 10.48
CA GLY A 146 11.88 -20.22 11.60
C GLY A 146 11.63 -18.77 11.19
N ASP A 147 12.14 -17.82 11.97
CA ASP A 147 12.02 -16.38 11.70
C ASP A 147 13.04 -15.84 10.68
N ALA A 148 14.01 -16.65 10.28
CA ALA A 148 15.03 -16.24 9.31
C ALA A 148 14.55 -16.47 7.89
N VAL A 149 14.65 -15.43 7.06
CA VAL A 149 14.35 -15.48 5.64
C VAL A 149 15.56 -15.05 4.84
N ARG A 150 15.86 -15.79 3.79
CA ARG A 150 16.86 -15.45 2.78
C ARG A 150 16.26 -15.49 1.39
N ILE A 151 16.62 -14.49 0.58
CA ILE A 151 16.16 -14.37 -0.81
C ILE A 151 17.39 -14.42 -1.72
N ALA A 152 17.39 -15.36 -2.65
CA ALA A 152 18.37 -15.39 -3.75
C ALA A 152 17.79 -14.63 -4.94
N TRP A 153 18.35 -13.47 -5.19
CA TRP A 153 17.91 -12.53 -6.21
C TRP A 153 18.44 -12.94 -7.58
N LYS A 154 17.62 -12.79 -8.62
CA LYS A 154 17.96 -13.20 -9.98
C LYS A 154 18.45 -12.04 -10.84
N TYR A 155 17.89 -10.85 -10.66
CA TYR A 155 18.18 -9.69 -11.50
C TYR A 155 19.19 -8.78 -10.81
N ALA A 156 20.08 -8.18 -11.63
CA ALA A 156 21.18 -7.37 -11.13
C ALA A 156 20.81 -5.90 -10.87
N ASN A 157 19.68 -5.42 -11.43
CA ASN A 157 19.22 -4.05 -11.29
C ASN A 157 17.71 -3.92 -11.55
N ILE A 158 17.17 -2.75 -11.27
CA ILE A 158 15.72 -2.49 -11.38
C ILE A 158 15.24 -2.48 -12.83
N GLU A 159 16.06 -2.07 -13.80
CA GLU A 159 15.70 -2.05 -15.21
C GLU A 159 15.52 -3.49 -15.74
N GLU A 160 16.40 -4.39 -15.32
CA GLU A 160 16.31 -5.81 -15.67
C GLU A 160 15.06 -6.44 -15.05
N THR A 161 14.77 -6.11 -13.81
CA THR A 161 13.53 -6.50 -13.13
C THR A 161 12.30 -6.01 -13.91
N CYS A 162 12.27 -4.73 -14.25
CA CYS A 162 11.14 -4.15 -15.00
C CYS A 162 10.94 -4.81 -16.36
N ARG A 163 12.02 -5.13 -17.08
CA ARG A 163 11.94 -5.88 -18.36
C ARG A 163 11.36 -7.27 -18.16
N ALA A 164 11.80 -7.97 -17.11
CA ALA A 164 11.33 -9.32 -16.81
C ALA A 164 9.83 -9.36 -16.47
N ILE A 165 9.33 -8.42 -15.62
CA ILE A 165 7.91 -8.36 -15.29
C ILE A 165 7.02 -7.83 -16.40
N ALA A 166 7.59 -7.08 -17.35
CA ALA A 166 6.88 -6.64 -18.55
C ALA A 166 6.80 -7.72 -19.64
N GLY A 167 7.41 -8.89 -19.45
CA GLY A 167 7.43 -9.98 -20.42
C GLY A 167 8.28 -9.69 -21.65
N ARG A 168 9.34 -8.90 -21.53
CA ARG A 168 10.23 -8.48 -22.62
C ARG A 168 11.67 -8.92 -22.39
#